data_38044507f800c053c80e8a6a2189ff16
#
_entry.id   38044507f800c053c80e8a6a2189ff16
#
_cell.length_a   1.000
_cell.length_b   1.000
_cell.length_c   1.000
_cell.angle_alpha   90.00
_cell.angle_beta   90.00
_cell.angle_gamma   90.00
#
_symmetry.space_group_name_H-M   'P 1'
#
loop_
_entity.id
_entity.type
_entity.pdbx_description
1 polymer ?
#
loop_
_entity_poly.entity_id
_entity_poly.type
_entity_poly.pdbx_seq_one_letter_code
_entity_poly.pdbx_strand_id
1 'polypeptide(L)'
;MNRADQQLAETVRAEGARILATLVRKLGDLHLAEDAVQDAMLRALAQWPVTGVPDSPRAWLTVTARRAAIDVLRRETARTFKERAAVDLHVDDDPLEHIVEDDILRLIFTCAHPSLGLPAQVTLALRTLCGLSTTQIASVLLTSEAAVAKRLTRTRAKIARAGIPYQVPSAAELPSRLAAVCAVVYTLYTSAHTATSGPHLSDVDGCREAVRLARLVVELMPDEGAPMSLLALLLLTEARRGARTDPDGHPVVLADQDRARWDRAAIDEGSRLLAASLRRSDGIADPYQLQAAIAMEHARATSYRDTDWAEIVRLYTLLTEVAPSPANRVARAVAIAEMSGPAAGLRALSDIDLDHRGHAVRAELLAREGRFAEAIEQMSASLAGPLSTAEADHRRALIAQWTPPTM
;
A
#
# COMPACT_ATOMS: atom_id res chain seq x y z
N MET A 1 -22.92 -14.10 -5.63
CA MET A 1 -21.64 -14.68 -6.13
C MET A 1 -21.71 -16.18 -5.85
N ASN A 2 -21.55 -17.03 -6.84
CA ASN A 2 -21.60 -18.48 -6.65
C ASN A 2 -20.26 -19.00 -6.11
N ARG A 3 -20.21 -20.27 -5.67
CA ARG A 3 -19.00 -20.89 -5.08
C ARG A 3 -17.81 -20.91 -6.05
N ALA A 4 -18.06 -21.05 -7.35
CA ALA A 4 -17.01 -21.06 -8.37
C ALA A 4 -16.38 -19.66 -8.56
N ASP A 5 -17.20 -18.59 -8.51
CA ASP A 5 -16.72 -17.22 -8.60
C ASP A 5 -15.85 -16.85 -7.38
N GLN A 6 -16.25 -17.31 -6.18
CA GLN A 6 -15.47 -17.10 -4.96
C GLN A 6 -14.12 -17.80 -5.05
N GLN A 7 -14.10 -19.07 -5.47
CA GLN A 7 -12.88 -19.85 -5.61
C GLN A 7 -11.94 -19.25 -6.67
N LEU A 8 -12.50 -18.73 -7.79
CA LEU A 8 -11.71 -18.04 -8.81
C LEU A 8 -11.08 -16.77 -8.21
N ALA A 9 -11.85 -15.94 -7.51
CA ALA A 9 -11.35 -14.72 -6.89
C ALA A 9 -10.23 -15.02 -5.86
N GLU A 10 -10.39 -16.07 -5.05
CA GLU A 10 -9.37 -16.52 -4.11
C GLU A 10 -8.11 -17.02 -4.83
N THR A 11 -8.26 -17.84 -5.88
CA THR A 11 -7.13 -18.34 -6.67
C THR A 11 -6.37 -17.20 -7.35
N VAL A 12 -7.08 -16.25 -7.95
CA VAL A 12 -6.45 -15.08 -8.61
C VAL A 12 -5.73 -14.21 -7.59
N ARG A 13 -6.31 -13.99 -6.42
CA ARG A 13 -5.67 -13.22 -5.35
C ARG A 13 -4.40 -13.89 -4.83
N ALA A 14 -4.42 -15.21 -4.64
CA ALA A 14 -3.29 -15.96 -4.11
C ALA A 14 -2.19 -16.22 -5.16
N GLU A 15 -2.58 -16.55 -6.39
CA GLU A 15 -1.69 -17.11 -7.41
C GLU A 15 -1.55 -16.25 -8.67
N GLY A 16 -2.36 -15.20 -8.82
CA GLY A 16 -2.42 -14.40 -10.05
C GLY A 16 -1.06 -13.79 -10.45
N ALA A 17 -0.32 -13.26 -9.48
CA ALA A 17 1.02 -12.71 -9.72
C ALA A 17 2.00 -13.79 -10.19
N ARG A 18 1.92 -15.01 -9.64
CA ARG A 18 2.76 -16.15 -10.03
C ARG A 18 2.45 -16.62 -11.45
N ILE A 19 1.18 -16.71 -11.78
CA ILE A 19 0.72 -17.08 -13.15
C ILE A 19 1.24 -16.04 -14.15
N LEU A 20 1.03 -14.77 -13.87
CA LEU A 20 1.47 -13.67 -14.72
C LEU A 20 2.99 -13.65 -14.90
N ALA A 21 3.75 -13.72 -13.80
CA ALA A 21 5.20 -13.71 -13.82
C ALA A 21 5.78 -14.85 -14.67
N THR A 22 5.24 -16.06 -14.54
CA THR A 22 5.61 -17.22 -15.35
C THR A 22 5.33 -16.97 -16.85
N LEU A 23 4.20 -16.34 -17.17
CA LEU A 23 3.85 -16.04 -18.57
C LEU A 23 4.74 -14.92 -19.13
N VAL A 24 5.01 -13.86 -18.39
CA VAL A 24 5.91 -12.77 -18.83
C VAL A 24 7.30 -13.31 -19.14
N ARG A 25 7.85 -14.21 -18.29
CA ARG A 25 9.13 -14.86 -18.58
C ARG A 25 9.13 -15.62 -19.90
N LYS A 26 8.05 -16.35 -20.19
CA LYS A 26 7.95 -17.18 -21.41
C LYS A 26 7.66 -16.36 -22.67
N LEU A 27 6.88 -15.29 -22.56
CA LEU A 27 6.41 -14.48 -23.69
C LEU A 27 7.29 -13.26 -23.97
N GLY A 28 8.05 -12.79 -22.96
CA GLY A 28 8.85 -11.53 -23.06
C GLY A 28 8.00 -10.26 -23.15
N ASP A 29 6.68 -10.36 -23.06
CA ASP A 29 5.73 -9.26 -23.20
C ASP A 29 4.72 -9.26 -22.05
N LEU A 30 4.77 -8.22 -21.21
CA LEU A 30 3.88 -8.04 -20.07
C LEU A 30 2.42 -7.85 -20.51
N HIS A 31 2.19 -7.11 -21.58
CA HIS A 31 0.82 -6.82 -22.05
C HIS A 31 0.14 -8.08 -22.58
N LEU A 32 0.82 -8.82 -23.43
CA LEU A 32 0.31 -10.09 -23.96
C LEU A 32 0.05 -11.10 -22.82
N ALA A 33 0.94 -11.15 -21.82
CA ALA A 33 0.77 -12.03 -20.66
C ALA A 33 -0.46 -11.63 -19.82
N GLU A 34 -0.66 -10.32 -19.54
CA GLU A 34 -1.83 -9.82 -18.81
C GLU A 34 -3.13 -10.12 -19.55
N ASP A 35 -3.20 -9.88 -20.86
CA ASP A 35 -4.39 -10.15 -21.66
C ASP A 35 -4.73 -11.64 -21.68
N ALA A 36 -3.72 -12.49 -21.79
CA ALA A 36 -3.87 -13.94 -21.75
C ALA A 36 -4.39 -14.45 -20.39
N VAL A 37 -3.90 -13.88 -19.29
CA VAL A 37 -4.42 -14.20 -17.94
C VAL A 37 -5.86 -13.76 -17.79
N GLN A 38 -6.23 -12.59 -18.30
CA GLN A 38 -7.62 -12.11 -18.26
C GLN A 38 -8.55 -13.01 -19.09
N ASP A 39 -8.14 -13.43 -20.29
CA ASP A 39 -8.91 -14.38 -21.11
C ASP A 39 -9.12 -15.71 -20.38
N ALA A 40 -8.08 -16.22 -19.70
CA ALA A 40 -8.21 -17.42 -18.88
C ALA A 40 -9.20 -17.24 -17.70
N MET A 41 -9.20 -16.09 -17.04
CA MET A 41 -10.17 -15.76 -15.98
C MET A 41 -11.61 -15.70 -16.53
N LEU A 42 -11.82 -15.06 -17.69
CA LEU A 42 -13.13 -15.01 -18.33
C LEU A 42 -13.63 -16.41 -18.69
N ARG A 43 -12.76 -17.30 -19.20
CA ARG A 43 -13.08 -18.70 -19.47
C ARG A 43 -13.40 -19.46 -18.19
N ALA A 44 -12.68 -19.23 -17.09
CA ALA A 44 -12.98 -19.82 -15.79
C ALA A 44 -14.37 -19.42 -15.29
N LEU A 45 -14.72 -18.12 -15.37
CA LEU A 45 -16.05 -17.61 -15.00
C LEU A 45 -17.17 -18.28 -15.82
N ALA A 46 -16.94 -18.59 -17.09
CA ALA A 46 -17.93 -19.25 -17.94
C ALA A 46 -17.99 -20.77 -17.69
N GLN A 47 -16.87 -21.42 -17.44
CA GLN A 47 -16.79 -22.89 -17.42
C GLN A 47 -16.94 -23.49 -16.01
N TRP A 48 -16.31 -22.93 -15.00
CA TRP A 48 -16.31 -23.52 -13.64
C TRP A 48 -17.70 -23.63 -13.00
N PRO A 49 -18.65 -22.71 -13.24
CA PRO A 49 -20.02 -22.89 -12.76
C PRO A 49 -20.72 -24.13 -13.34
N VAL A 50 -20.30 -24.60 -14.53
CA VAL A 50 -20.91 -25.73 -15.24
C VAL A 50 -20.13 -27.03 -15.03
N THR A 51 -18.79 -26.98 -15.14
CA THR A 51 -17.92 -28.16 -15.08
C THR A 51 -17.40 -28.50 -13.69
N GLY A 52 -17.59 -27.60 -12.74
CA GLY A 52 -16.92 -27.61 -11.44
C GLY A 52 -15.56 -26.95 -11.48
N VAL A 53 -15.08 -26.54 -10.31
CA VAL A 53 -13.72 -26.00 -10.13
C VAL A 53 -12.72 -27.16 -10.29
N PRO A 54 -11.66 -27.01 -11.11
CA PRO A 54 -10.65 -28.07 -11.28
C PRO A 54 -9.88 -28.33 -9.99
N ASP A 55 -9.31 -29.54 -9.84
CA ASP A 55 -8.50 -29.92 -8.67
C ASP A 55 -7.29 -29.01 -8.47
N SER A 56 -6.71 -28.50 -9.56
CA SER A 56 -5.63 -27.50 -9.53
C SER A 56 -6.03 -26.25 -10.33
N PRO A 57 -6.73 -25.29 -9.70
CA PRO A 57 -7.17 -24.06 -10.37
C PRO A 57 -6.03 -23.24 -10.96
N ARG A 58 -4.88 -23.15 -10.26
CA ARG A 58 -3.66 -22.49 -10.73
C ARG A 58 -3.14 -23.11 -12.03
N ALA A 59 -2.98 -24.44 -12.08
CA ALA A 59 -2.48 -25.12 -13.27
C ALA A 59 -3.43 -24.91 -14.46
N TRP A 60 -4.74 -25.02 -14.23
CA TRP A 60 -5.75 -24.78 -15.26
C TRP A 60 -5.67 -23.35 -15.84
N LEU A 61 -5.58 -22.32 -14.97
CA LEU A 61 -5.43 -20.93 -15.39
C LEU A 61 -4.13 -20.71 -16.18
N THR A 62 -3.01 -21.26 -15.70
CA THR A 62 -1.72 -21.14 -16.39
C THR A 62 -1.73 -21.75 -17.79
N VAL A 63 -2.26 -22.97 -17.93
CA VAL A 63 -2.37 -23.66 -19.22
C VAL A 63 -3.32 -22.93 -20.17
N THR A 64 -4.46 -22.46 -19.63
CA THR A 64 -5.48 -21.74 -20.42
C THR A 64 -4.95 -20.41 -20.91
N ALA A 65 -4.30 -19.62 -20.04
CA ALA A 65 -3.68 -18.36 -20.40
C ALA A 65 -2.55 -18.54 -21.42
N ARG A 66 -1.70 -19.57 -21.26
CA ARG A 66 -0.66 -19.89 -22.24
C ARG A 66 -1.24 -20.20 -23.62
N ARG A 67 -2.31 -21.00 -23.70
CA ARG A 67 -2.99 -21.30 -24.96
C ARG A 67 -3.54 -20.04 -25.61
N ALA A 68 -4.18 -19.17 -24.83
CA ALA A 68 -4.69 -17.87 -25.30
C ALA A 68 -3.57 -17.00 -25.90
N ALA A 69 -2.43 -16.89 -25.22
CA ALA A 69 -1.26 -16.14 -25.72
C ALA A 69 -0.71 -16.70 -27.04
N ILE A 70 -0.58 -18.04 -27.13
CA ILE A 70 -0.13 -18.70 -28.36
C ILE A 70 -1.10 -18.44 -29.52
N ASP A 71 -2.41 -18.45 -29.28
CA ASP A 71 -3.42 -18.17 -30.29
C ASP A 71 -3.37 -16.71 -30.79
N VAL A 72 -3.04 -15.77 -29.93
CA VAL A 72 -2.80 -14.37 -30.31
C VAL A 72 -1.56 -14.26 -31.18
N LEU A 73 -0.43 -14.81 -30.73
CA LEU A 73 0.84 -14.79 -31.48
C LEU A 73 0.70 -15.46 -32.86
N ARG A 74 -0.01 -16.58 -32.95
CA ARG A 74 -0.28 -17.26 -34.25
C ARG A 74 -1.10 -16.38 -35.20
N ARG A 75 -2.09 -15.65 -34.68
CA ARG A 75 -2.90 -14.70 -35.47
C ARG A 75 -2.10 -13.50 -35.95
N GLU A 76 -1.21 -12.96 -35.10
CA GLU A 76 -0.34 -11.86 -35.45
C GLU A 76 0.76 -12.27 -36.44
N THR A 77 1.40 -13.44 -36.26
CA THR A 77 2.36 -14.00 -37.22
C THR A 77 1.69 -14.38 -38.55
N ALA A 78 0.47 -14.83 -38.55
CA ALA A 78 -0.28 -15.09 -39.81
C ALA A 78 -0.61 -13.75 -40.54
N ARG A 79 -0.72 -12.64 -39.84
CA ARG A 79 -0.89 -11.28 -40.42
C ARG A 79 0.42 -10.70 -40.95
N THR A 80 1.55 -11.01 -40.28
CA THR A 80 2.89 -10.54 -40.64
C THR A 80 3.77 -11.66 -41.18
N PHE A 81 3.35 -12.28 -42.29
CA PHE A 81 4.15 -13.32 -42.95
C PHE A 81 5.40 -12.68 -43.56
N LYS A 82 6.43 -12.44 -42.72
CA LYS A 82 7.88 -12.43 -43.01
C LYS A 82 8.65 -12.15 -41.73
N GLU A 83 9.50 -13.11 -41.39
CA GLU A 83 10.59 -12.99 -40.41
C GLU A 83 10.23 -12.90 -38.93
N ARG A 84 10.04 -14.07 -38.29
CA ARG A 84 10.73 -14.41 -37.04
C ARG A 84 10.47 -15.86 -36.66
N ALA A 85 11.57 -16.54 -36.33
CA ALA A 85 11.63 -17.96 -35.97
C ALA A 85 10.64 -18.32 -34.88
N ALA A 86 10.09 -19.53 -34.98
CA ALA A 86 9.25 -20.16 -34.00
C ALA A 86 9.94 -20.10 -32.61
N VAL A 87 9.34 -19.38 -31.67
CA VAL A 87 9.69 -19.51 -30.28
C VAL A 87 9.31 -20.92 -29.86
N ASP A 88 10.31 -21.73 -29.58
CA ASP A 88 10.14 -23.11 -29.16
C ASP A 88 9.55 -23.12 -27.74
N LEU A 89 8.22 -23.19 -27.66
CA LEU A 89 7.46 -23.23 -26.40
C LEU A 89 7.38 -24.70 -25.93
N HIS A 90 8.53 -25.30 -25.68
CA HIS A 90 8.57 -26.63 -25.07
C HIS A 90 7.91 -26.60 -23.67
N VAL A 91 7.11 -27.63 -23.44
CA VAL A 91 6.47 -27.88 -22.15
C VAL A 91 7.49 -28.58 -21.27
N ASP A 92 8.23 -27.81 -20.50
CA ASP A 92 8.88 -28.36 -19.33
C ASP A 92 7.88 -28.24 -18.16
N ASP A 93 7.32 -29.37 -17.76
CA ASP A 93 6.69 -29.58 -16.45
C ASP A 93 7.81 -29.65 -15.40
N ASP A 94 8.45 -28.51 -15.15
CA ASP A 94 9.50 -28.45 -14.15
C ASP A 94 8.91 -27.96 -12.83
N PRO A 95 9.01 -28.75 -11.73
CA PRO A 95 8.47 -28.43 -10.42
C PRO A 95 9.45 -27.51 -9.67
N LEU A 96 9.50 -26.22 -10.03
CA LEU A 96 10.50 -25.31 -9.48
C LEU A 96 9.82 -24.13 -8.78
N GLU A 97 9.53 -24.29 -7.49
CA GLU A 97 9.12 -23.18 -6.62
C GLU A 97 10.11 -22.00 -6.69
N HIS A 98 11.42 -22.26 -6.69
CA HIS A 98 12.45 -21.24 -6.80
C HIS A 98 12.42 -20.43 -8.12
N ILE A 99 12.11 -21.05 -9.26
CA ILE A 99 11.99 -20.31 -10.54
C ILE A 99 10.78 -19.36 -10.51
N VAL A 100 9.72 -19.75 -9.84
CA VAL A 100 8.51 -18.91 -9.71
C VAL A 100 8.78 -17.71 -8.79
N GLU A 101 9.55 -17.88 -7.72
CA GLU A 101 9.96 -16.81 -6.82
C GLU A 101 10.82 -15.76 -7.55
N ASP A 102 11.80 -16.20 -8.33
CA ASP A 102 12.61 -15.34 -9.20
C ASP A 102 11.76 -14.57 -10.22
N ASP A 103 10.77 -15.22 -10.82
CA ASP A 103 9.87 -14.59 -11.79
C ASP A 103 9.02 -13.49 -11.13
N ILE A 104 8.54 -13.70 -9.91
CA ILE A 104 7.78 -12.69 -9.15
C ILE A 104 8.69 -11.51 -8.79
N LEU A 105 9.91 -11.76 -8.34
CA LEU A 105 10.89 -10.71 -8.07
C LEU A 105 11.15 -9.85 -9.31
N ARG A 106 11.36 -10.47 -10.47
CA ARG A 106 11.51 -9.74 -11.75
C ARG A 106 10.30 -8.86 -12.04
N LEU A 107 9.09 -9.36 -11.80
CA LEU A 107 7.86 -8.60 -12.01
C LEU A 107 7.76 -7.40 -11.04
N ILE A 108 8.06 -7.60 -9.75
CA ILE A 108 8.08 -6.54 -8.74
C ILE A 108 9.04 -5.43 -9.16
N PHE A 109 10.29 -5.78 -9.52
CA PHE A 109 11.29 -4.79 -9.91
C PHE A 109 10.98 -4.11 -11.26
N THR A 110 10.29 -4.79 -12.16
CA THR A 110 9.79 -4.18 -13.40
C THR A 110 8.71 -3.14 -13.08
N CYS A 111 7.76 -3.46 -12.19
CA CYS A 111 6.71 -2.52 -11.76
C CYS A 111 7.27 -1.28 -11.06
N ALA A 112 8.33 -1.45 -10.25
CA ALA A 112 8.99 -0.37 -9.49
C ALA A 112 10.21 0.23 -10.21
N HIS A 113 10.29 0.11 -11.56
CA HIS A 113 11.43 0.63 -12.30
C HIS A 113 11.54 2.17 -12.21
N PRO A 114 12.74 2.76 -11.92
CA PRO A 114 12.92 4.20 -11.71
C PRO A 114 12.51 5.07 -12.91
N SER A 115 12.56 4.52 -14.12
CA SER A 115 12.07 5.22 -15.31
C SER A 115 10.57 5.46 -15.30
N LEU A 116 9.81 4.77 -14.44
CA LEU A 116 8.39 4.99 -14.24
C LEU A 116 8.20 5.98 -13.08
N GLY A 117 7.29 6.95 -13.22
CA GLY A 117 6.91 7.80 -12.09
C GLY A 117 6.12 7.01 -11.05
N LEU A 118 6.22 7.37 -9.78
CA LEU A 118 5.58 6.67 -8.66
C LEU A 118 4.08 6.36 -8.87
N PRO A 119 3.22 7.29 -9.38
CA PRO A 119 1.83 6.96 -9.66
C PRO A 119 1.65 5.86 -10.72
N ALA A 120 2.58 5.73 -11.67
CA ALA A 120 2.55 4.68 -12.68
C ALA A 120 3.02 3.35 -12.08
N GLN A 121 4.06 3.37 -11.24
CA GLN A 121 4.56 2.20 -10.51
C GLN A 121 3.46 1.60 -9.61
N VAL A 122 2.80 2.44 -8.79
CA VAL A 122 1.70 2.00 -7.91
C VAL A 122 0.54 1.42 -8.73
N THR A 123 0.10 2.11 -9.78
CA THR A 123 -1.00 1.63 -10.62
C THR A 123 -0.68 0.30 -11.29
N LEU A 124 0.56 0.14 -11.78
CA LEU A 124 1.02 -1.10 -12.40
C LEU A 124 1.11 -2.23 -11.37
N ALA A 125 1.70 -1.98 -10.21
CA ALA A 125 1.81 -2.97 -9.13
C ALA A 125 0.43 -3.48 -8.68
N LEU A 126 -0.54 -2.59 -8.49
CA LEU A 126 -1.92 -2.98 -8.17
C LEU A 126 -2.54 -3.88 -9.24
N ARG A 127 -2.26 -3.59 -10.51
CA ARG A 127 -2.77 -4.40 -11.62
C ARG A 127 -2.10 -5.76 -11.70
N THR A 128 -0.77 -5.79 -11.66
CA THR A 128 0.03 -6.98 -11.96
C THR A 128 0.29 -7.88 -10.76
N LEU A 129 0.54 -7.30 -9.59
CA LEU A 129 0.89 -8.05 -8.37
C LEU A 129 -0.32 -8.33 -7.48
N CYS A 130 -1.31 -7.42 -7.46
CA CYS A 130 -2.54 -7.59 -6.68
C CYS A 130 -3.71 -8.11 -7.52
N GLY A 131 -3.60 -8.14 -8.86
CA GLY A 131 -4.66 -8.62 -9.76
C GLY A 131 -5.92 -7.74 -9.76
N LEU A 132 -5.85 -6.49 -9.28
CA LEU A 132 -7.01 -5.62 -9.16
C LEU A 132 -7.54 -5.17 -10.54
N SER A 133 -8.86 -5.06 -10.64
CA SER A 133 -9.51 -4.47 -11.82
C SER A 133 -9.26 -2.96 -11.90
N THR A 134 -9.48 -2.35 -13.07
CA THR A 134 -9.40 -0.90 -13.25
C THR A 134 -10.35 -0.15 -12.33
N THR A 135 -11.54 -0.69 -12.09
CA THR A 135 -12.54 -0.15 -11.16
C THR A 135 -12.02 -0.17 -9.72
N GLN A 136 -11.46 -1.31 -9.27
CA GLN A 136 -10.88 -1.44 -7.93
C GLN A 136 -9.66 -0.52 -7.75
N ILE A 137 -8.76 -0.45 -8.76
CA ILE A 137 -7.61 0.47 -8.71
C ILE A 137 -8.08 1.92 -8.66
N ALA A 138 -9.12 2.28 -9.41
CA ALA A 138 -9.70 3.62 -9.40
C ALA A 138 -10.24 3.97 -8.01
N SER A 139 -10.91 3.03 -7.34
CA SER A 139 -11.38 3.18 -5.97
C SER A 139 -10.22 3.38 -4.99
N VAL A 140 -9.24 2.48 -5.00
CA VAL A 140 -8.06 2.54 -4.09
C VAL A 140 -7.25 3.83 -4.28
N LEU A 141 -7.06 4.28 -5.53
CA LEU A 141 -6.29 5.49 -5.84
C LEU A 141 -7.13 6.76 -5.91
N LEU A 142 -8.43 6.68 -5.60
CA LEU A 142 -9.38 7.80 -5.59
C LEU A 142 -9.33 8.60 -6.89
N THR A 143 -9.41 7.89 -8.01
CA THR A 143 -9.34 8.46 -9.36
C THR A 143 -10.40 7.82 -10.27
N SER A 144 -10.53 8.28 -11.51
CA SER A 144 -11.48 7.68 -12.46
C SER A 144 -10.91 6.43 -13.12
N GLU A 145 -11.78 5.48 -13.49
CA GLU A 145 -11.38 4.29 -14.26
C GLU A 145 -10.71 4.65 -15.59
N ALA A 146 -11.19 5.71 -16.25
CA ALA A 146 -10.58 6.21 -17.48
C ALA A 146 -9.13 6.72 -17.25
N ALA A 147 -8.87 7.37 -16.11
CA ALA A 147 -7.52 7.80 -15.75
C ALA A 147 -6.61 6.61 -15.46
N VAL A 148 -7.09 5.57 -14.76
CA VAL A 148 -6.36 4.33 -14.53
C VAL A 148 -6.04 3.62 -15.84
N ALA A 149 -7.03 3.42 -16.71
CA ALA A 149 -6.84 2.77 -18.01
C ALA A 149 -5.80 3.49 -18.87
N LYS A 150 -5.91 4.84 -18.98
CA LYS A 150 -4.94 5.67 -19.69
C LYS A 150 -3.54 5.59 -19.08
N ARG A 151 -3.43 5.54 -17.75
CA ARG A 151 -2.14 5.40 -17.05
C ARG A 151 -1.51 4.05 -17.35
N LEU A 152 -2.25 2.95 -17.23
CA LEU A 152 -1.78 1.60 -17.55
C LEU A 152 -1.27 1.50 -18.99
N THR A 153 -2.06 1.97 -19.98
CA THR A 153 -1.68 1.97 -21.39
C THR A 153 -0.37 2.74 -21.63
N ARG A 154 -0.25 3.95 -21.05
CA ARG A 154 0.99 4.74 -21.17
C ARG A 154 2.18 4.07 -20.50
N THR A 155 1.97 3.45 -19.34
CA THR A 155 3.03 2.76 -18.59
C THR A 155 3.55 1.55 -19.37
N ARG A 156 2.66 0.73 -19.93
CA ARG A 156 3.03 -0.42 -20.78
C ARG A 156 3.79 0.02 -22.03
N ALA A 157 3.28 1.04 -22.73
CA ALA A 157 3.97 1.61 -23.89
C ALA A 157 5.35 2.16 -23.52
N LYS A 158 5.52 2.75 -22.32
CA LYS A 158 6.81 3.22 -21.83
C LYS A 158 7.76 2.06 -21.52
N ILE A 159 7.28 0.98 -20.88
CA ILE A 159 8.06 -0.23 -20.61
C ILE A 159 8.60 -0.80 -21.93
N ALA A 160 7.74 -1.02 -22.92
CA ALA A 160 8.10 -1.57 -24.22
C ALA A 160 9.12 -0.67 -24.96
N ARG A 161 8.85 0.65 -25.05
CA ARG A 161 9.70 1.60 -25.77
C ARG A 161 11.06 1.83 -25.11
N ALA A 162 11.10 1.87 -23.78
CA ALA A 162 12.34 2.08 -23.02
C ALA A 162 13.15 0.78 -22.84
N GLY A 163 12.64 -0.36 -23.30
CA GLY A 163 13.29 -1.67 -23.15
C GLY A 163 13.54 -2.01 -21.68
N ILE A 164 12.59 -1.68 -20.79
CA ILE A 164 12.73 -1.97 -19.35
C ILE A 164 12.86 -3.50 -19.19
N PRO A 165 14.01 -3.99 -18.68
CA PRO A 165 14.26 -5.41 -18.65
C PRO A 165 13.40 -6.12 -17.59
N TYR A 166 12.94 -7.32 -17.92
CA TYR A 166 12.30 -8.24 -16.99
C TYR A 166 13.38 -9.08 -16.30
N GLN A 167 14.02 -8.49 -15.30
CA GLN A 167 15.13 -9.13 -14.58
C GLN A 167 15.24 -8.64 -13.13
N VAL A 168 15.87 -9.46 -12.29
CA VAL A 168 16.29 -9.03 -10.95
C VAL A 168 17.44 -8.03 -11.13
N PRO A 169 17.45 -6.90 -10.40
CA PRO A 169 18.54 -5.94 -10.46
C PRO A 169 19.89 -6.55 -10.05
N SER A 170 20.98 -5.98 -10.54
CA SER A 170 22.30 -6.31 -10.04
C SER A 170 22.46 -5.94 -8.55
N ALA A 171 23.41 -6.56 -7.85
CA ALA A 171 23.68 -6.25 -6.44
C ALA A 171 23.96 -4.75 -6.19
N ALA A 172 24.56 -4.06 -7.16
CA ALA A 172 24.84 -2.62 -7.06
C ALA A 172 23.56 -1.76 -7.18
N GLU A 173 22.56 -2.20 -7.94
CA GLU A 173 21.30 -1.48 -8.17
C GLU A 173 20.25 -1.85 -7.11
N LEU A 174 20.40 -3.01 -6.48
CA LEU A 174 19.40 -3.60 -5.60
C LEU A 174 18.91 -2.65 -4.49
N PRO A 175 19.77 -1.91 -3.74
CA PRO A 175 19.31 -1.04 -2.67
C PRO A 175 18.36 0.07 -3.16
N SER A 176 18.69 0.74 -4.27
CA SER A 176 17.86 1.80 -4.83
C SER A 176 16.56 1.27 -5.43
N ARG A 177 16.59 0.08 -6.02
CA ARG A 177 15.41 -0.59 -6.59
C ARG A 177 14.48 -1.09 -5.50
N LEU A 178 15.03 -1.63 -4.42
CA LEU A 178 14.27 -2.07 -3.26
C LEU A 178 13.61 -0.89 -2.54
N ALA A 179 14.33 0.23 -2.40
CA ALA A 179 13.74 1.47 -1.89
C ALA A 179 12.53 1.92 -2.72
N ALA A 180 12.59 1.82 -4.06
CA ALA A 180 11.46 2.11 -4.92
C ALA A 180 10.28 1.15 -4.70
N VAL A 181 10.53 -0.15 -4.53
CA VAL A 181 9.49 -1.14 -4.18
C VAL A 181 8.83 -0.79 -2.86
N CYS A 182 9.61 -0.52 -1.82
CA CYS A 182 9.09 -0.11 -0.51
C CYS A 182 8.26 1.17 -0.59
N ALA A 183 8.70 2.17 -1.37
CA ALA A 183 7.96 3.41 -1.57
C ALA A 183 6.60 3.17 -2.28
N VAL A 184 6.54 2.25 -3.25
CA VAL A 184 5.29 1.85 -3.92
C VAL A 184 4.31 1.25 -2.91
N VAL A 185 4.76 0.28 -2.12
CA VAL A 185 3.93 -0.40 -1.10
C VAL A 185 3.47 0.59 -0.02
N TYR A 186 4.38 1.44 0.46
CA TYR A 186 4.06 2.47 1.45
C TYR A 186 3.04 3.49 0.92
N THR A 187 3.19 3.92 -0.35
CA THR A 187 2.24 4.86 -0.98
C THR A 187 0.86 4.23 -1.13
N LEU A 188 0.79 2.96 -1.52
CA LEU A 188 -0.46 2.21 -1.56
C LEU A 188 -1.11 2.19 -0.18
N TYR A 189 -0.34 1.81 0.86
CA TYR A 189 -0.83 1.73 2.22
C TYR A 189 -1.36 3.08 2.72
N THR A 190 -0.58 4.14 2.61
CA THR A 190 -0.97 5.46 3.11
C THR A 190 -2.19 6.03 2.40
N SER A 191 -2.33 5.77 1.09
CA SER A 191 -3.51 6.17 0.32
C SER A 191 -4.78 5.43 0.76
N ALA A 192 -4.66 4.16 1.15
CA ALA A 192 -5.77 3.34 1.64
C ALA A 192 -6.08 3.60 3.13
N HIS A 193 -5.04 3.76 3.96
CA HIS A 193 -5.16 3.93 5.42
C HIS A 193 -5.84 5.24 5.81
N THR A 194 -5.65 6.31 5.02
CA THR A 194 -6.28 7.61 5.22
C THR A 194 -7.01 7.99 3.95
N ALA A 195 -8.26 7.54 3.84
CA ALA A 195 -9.08 7.81 2.67
C ALA A 195 -9.33 9.32 2.52
N THR A 196 -9.08 9.84 1.32
CA THR A 196 -9.26 11.25 0.99
C THR A 196 -10.58 11.54 0.27
N SER A 197 -11.44 10.52 0.16
CA SER A 197 -12.82 10.60 -0.36
C SER A 197 -13.62 9.35 0.05
N GLY A 198 -14.90 9.33 -0.28
CA GLY A 198 -15.80 8.23 0.07
C GLY A 198 -16.30 8.28 1.51
N PRO A 199 -17.13 7.31 1.92
CA PRO A 199 -17.83 7.36 3.22
C PRO A 199 -16.94 7.00 4.41
N HIS A 200 -15.90 6.18 4.23
CA HIS A 200 -15.12 5.57 5.30
C HIS A 200 -13.77 6.23 5.51
N LEU A 201 -13.22 6.12 6.74
CA LEU A 201 -11.88 6.62 7.10
C LEU A 201 -10.75 5.94 6.36
N SER A 202 -10.91 4.66 6.00
CA SER A 202 -9.89 3.87 5.33
C SER A 202 -10.51 2.89 4.34
N ASP A 203 -9.74 2.56 3.30
CA ASP A 203 -10.01 1.45 2.39
C ASP A 203 -9.34 0.18 2.96
N VAL A 204 -10.15 -0.68 3.58
CA VAL A 204 -9.68 -1.91 4.22
C VAL A 204 -9.03 -2.87 3.22
N ASP A 205 -9.56 -2.95 2.00
CA ASP A 205 -9.03 -3.86 0.97
C ASP A 205 -7.68 -3.34 0.44
N GLY A 206 -7.54 -2.04 0.23
CA GLY A 206 -6.27 -1.42 -0.13
C GLY A 206 -5.19 -1.61 0.95
N CYS A 207 -5.53 -1.43 2.22
CA CYS A 207 -4.61 -1.71 3.33
C CYS A 207 -4.18 -3.18 3.36
N ARG A 208 -5.12 -4.11 3.18
CA ARG A 208 -4.84 -5.55 3.15
C ARG A 208 -3.89 -5.92 2.01
N GLU A 209 -4.10 -5.36 0.83
CA GLU A 209 -3.23 -5.60 -0.33
C GLU A 209 -1.83 -5.02 -0.14
N ALA A 210 -1.70 -3.86 0.50
CA ALA A 210 -0.39 -3.30 0.83
C ALA A 210 0.39 -4.19 1.81
N VAL A 211 -0.28 -4.69 2.87
CA VAL A 211 0.32 -5.64 3.82
C VAL A 211 0.71 -6.94 3.12
N ARG A 212 -0.15 -7.47 2.24
CA ARG A 212 0.15 -8.69 1.46
C ARG A 212 1.38 -8.51 0.57
N LEU A 213 1.49 -7.38 -0.12
CA LEU A 213 2.67 -7.07 -0.94
C LEU A 213 3.94 -6.91 -0.10
N ALA A 214 3.86 -6.20 1.03
CA ALA A 214 5.01 -6.07 1.94
C ALA A 214 5.49 -7.44 2.42
N ARG A 215 4.56 -8.34 2.79
CA ARG A 215 4.86 -9.70 3.22
C ARG A 215 5.53 -10.51 2.10
N LEU A 216 5.01 -10.44 0.88
CA LEU A 216 5.60 -11.09 -0.28
C LEU A 216 7.05 -10.64 -0.51
N VAL A 217 7.33 -9.33 -0.39
CA VAL A 217 8.71 -8.83 -0.56
C VAL A 217 9.64 -9.36 0.54
N VAL A 218 9.17 -9.44 1.79
CA VAL A 218 9.94 -10.03 2.90
C VAL A 218 10.20 -11.52 2.67
N GLU A 219 9.22 -12.27 2.19
CA GLU A 219 9.36 -13.71 1.87
C GLU A 219 10.41 -13.94 0.77
N LEU A 220 10.39 -13.11 -0.28
CA LEU A 220 11.30 -13.21 -1.42
C LEU A 220 12.70 -12.65 -1.13
N MET A 221 12.83 -11.77 -0.13
CA MET A 221 14.08 -11.09 0.25
C MET A 221 14.28 -11.08 1.77
N PRO A 222 14.47 -12.27 2.39
CA PRO A 222 14.46 -12.43 3.85
C PRO A 222 15.67 -11.82 4.56
N ASP A 223 16.70 -11.43 3.83
CA ASP A 223 17.92 -10.83 4.39
C ASP A 223 17.91 -9.29 4.34
N GLU A 224 16.92 -8.70 3.69
CA GLU A 224 16.84 -7.25 3.50
C GLU A 224 16.05 -6.55 4.64
N GLY A 225 16.69 -5.58 5.30
CA GLY A 225 16.11 -4.88 6.44
C GLY A 225 14.94 -3.95 6.08
N ALA A 226 15.01 -3.26 4.94
CA ALA A 226 14.01 -2.27 4.54
C ALA A 226 12.59 -2.84 4.30
N PRO A 227 12.39 -3.98 3.62
CA PRO A 227 11.08 -4.63 3.56
C PRO A 227 10.54 -5.06 4.92
N MET A 228 11.43 -5.54 5.81
CA MET A 228 11.03 -5.96 7.16
C MET A 228 10.53 -4.78 7.99
N SER A 229 11.24 -3.64 7.94
CA SER A 229 10.82 -2.42 8.66
C SER A 229 9.52 -1.86 8.11
N LEU A 230 9.33 -1.88 6.79
CA LEU A 230 8.08 -1.48 6.17
C LEU A 230 6.93 -2.40 6.62
N LEU A 231 7.07 -3.72 6.53
CA LEU A 231 6.03 -4.65 6.98
C LEU A 231 5.73 -4.48 8.47
N ALA A 232 6.75 -4.28 9.32
CA ALA A 232 6.57 -3.98 10.73
C ALA A 232 5.72 -2.73 10.94
N LEU A 233 6.04 -1.64 10.25
CA LEU A 233 5.25 -0.40 10.29
C LEU A 233 3.79 -0.63 9.91
N LEU A 234 3.54 -1.34 8.81
CA LEU A 234 2.18 -1.60 8.35
C LEU A 234 1.40 -2.43 9.37
N LEU A 235 1.98 -3.50 9.90
CA LEU A 235 1.33 -4.37 10.90
C LEU A 235 1.04 -3.63 12.19
N LEU A 236 1.99 -2.87 12.74
CA LEU A 236 1.81 -2.09 13.96
C LEU A 236 0.75 -1.00 13.80
N THR A 237 0.63 -0.41 12.61
CA THR A 237 -0.40 0.58 12.31
C THR A 237 -1.78 -0.08 12.14
N GLU A 238 -1.85 -1.20 11.41
CA GLU A 238 -3.09 -1.95 11.20
C GLU A 238 -3.62 -2.62 12.47
N ALA A 239 -2.76 -2.94 13.43
CA ALA A 239 -3.17 -3.52 14.70
C ALA A 239 -4.26 -2.71 15.43
N ARG A 240 -4.27 -1.39 15.23
CA ARG A 240 -5.26 -0.47 15.84
C ARG A 240 -6.55 -0.32 15.05
N ARG A 241 -6.64 -0.87 13.83
CA ARG A 241 -7.76 -0.64 12.91
C ARG A 241 -9.12 -0.86 13.57
N GLY A 242 -9.29 -1.95 14.32
CA GLY A 242 -10.54 -2.30 15.00
C GLY A 242 -11.01 -1.29 16.07
N ALA A 243 -10.11 -0.41 16.54
CA ALA A 243 -10.40 0.60 17.55
C ALA A 243 -10.45 2.04 16.99
N ARG A 244 -10.19 2.24 15.68
CA ARG A 244 -10.15 3.58 15.05
C ARG A 244 -11.51 4.18 14.77
N THR A 245 -12.55 3.35 14.78
CA THR A 245 -13.93 3.79 14.57
C THR A 245 -14.83 3.24 15.64
N ASP A 246 -15.88 3.99 15.99
CA ASP A 246 -17.00 3.54 16.77
C ASP A 246 -17.94 2.63 15.93
N PRO A 247 -19.01 2.06 16.51
CA PRO A 247 -19.98 1.24 15.78
C PRO A 247 -20.71 1.99 14.67
N ASP A 248 -20.80 3.32 14.75
CA ASP A 248 -21.46 4.18 13.76
C ASP A 248 -20.51 4.64 12.65
N GLY A 249 -19.21 4.26 12.75
CA GLY A 249 -18.18 4.57 11.77
C GLY A 249 -17.47 5.92 11.98
N HIS A 250 -17.73 6.62 13.08
CA HIS A 250 -17.04 7.87 13.40
C HIS A 250 -15.61 7.61 13.89
N PRO A 251 -14.69 8.54 13.62
CA PRO A 251 -13.31 8.45 14.08
C PRO A 251 -13.23 8.45 15.61
N VAL A 252 -12.43 7.52 16.17
CA VAL A 252 -12.07 7.51 17.60
C VAL A 252 -10.62 7.97 17.73
N VAL A 253 -10.41 9.07 18.45
CA VAL A 253 -9.06 9.60 18.70
C VAL A 253 -8.23 8.60 19.52
N LEU A 254 -6.91 8.64 19.34
CA LEU A 254 -6.00 7.62 19.93
C LEU A 254 -6.13 7.51 21.46
N ALA A 255 -6.41 8.63 22.14
CA ALA A 255 -6.59 8.67 23.59
C ALA A 255 -7.79 7.83 24.07
N ASP A 256 -8.83 7.75 23.26
CA ASP A 256 -10.11 7.08 23.58
C ASP A 256 -10.22 5.68 22.98
N GLN A 257 -9.19 5.23 22.23
CA GLN A 257 -9.19 3.88 21.64
C GLN A 257 -9.06 2.80 22.69
N ASP A 258 -9.98 1.83 22.63
CA ASP A 258 -9.89 0.62 23.45
C ASP A 258 -8.74 -0.27 22.94
N ARG A 259 -7.66 -0.32 23.71
CA ARG A 259 -6.46 -1.11 23.40
C ARG A 259 -6.70 -2.63 23.47
N ALA A 260 -7.75 -3.08 24.12
CA ALA A 260 -8.13 -4.50 24.13
C ALA A 260 -8.59 -4.97 22.73
N ARG A 261 -9.04 -4.05 21.88
CA ARG A 261 -9.43 -4.30 20.49
C ARG A 261 -8.24 -4.29 19.51
N TRP A 262 -7.04 -4.02 19.98
CA TRP A 262 -5.86 -4.02 19.12
C TRP A 262 -5.40 -5.47 18.86
N ASP A 263 -5.02 -5.75 17.61
CA ASP A 263 -4.56 -7.07 17.17
C ASP A 263 -3.18 -7.38 17.75
N ARG A 264 -3.15 -8.22 18.79
CA ARG A 264 -1.93 -8.63 19.48
C ARG A 264 -1.01 -9.45 18.59
N ALA A 265 -1.55 -10.29 17.71
CA ALA A 265 -0.75 -11.09 16.80
C ALA A 265 0.03 -10.20 15.79
N ALA A 266 -0.64 -9.16 15.26
CA ALA A 266 -0.01 -8.18 14.39
C ALA A 266 1.07 -7.35 15.13
N ILE A 267 0.84 -6.99 16.41
CA ILE A 267 1.83 -6.30 17.24
C ILE A 267 3.06 -7.18 17.46
N ASP A 268 2.87 -8.44 17.83
CA ASP A 268 3.95 -9.39 18.10
C ASP A 268 4.78 -9.67 16.84
N GLU A 269 4.13 -9.83 15.70
CA GLU A 269 4.80 -10.01 14.41
C GLU A 269 5.57 -8.75 14.01
N GLY A 270 4.95 -7.57 14.09
CA GLY A 270 5.58 -6.30 13.80
C GLY A 270 6.81 -6.02 14.68
N SER A 271 6.71 -6.34 15.98
CA SER A 271 7.84 -6.25 16.92
C SER A 271 9.02 -7.12 16.51
N ARG A 272 8.75 -8.39 16.15
CA ARG A 272 9.81 -9.31 15.72
C ARG A 272 10.48 -8.85 14.42
N LEU A 273 9.71 -8.37 13.46
CA LEU A 273 10.20 -7.83 12.19
C LEU A 273 11.04 -6.58 12.38
N LEU A 274 10.58 -5.64 13.23
CA LEU A 274 11.35 -4.44 13.56
C LEU A 274 12.68 -4.80 14.19
N ALA A 275 12.70 -5.70 15.19
CA ALA A 275 13.92 -6.16 15.82
C ALA A 275 14.86 -6.89 14.81
N ALA A 276 14.31 -7.65 13.88
CA ALA A 276 15.08 -8.30 12.83
C ALA A 276 15.69 -7.29 11.84
N SER A 277 14.92 -6.28 11.44
CA SER A 277 15.38 -5.19 10.58
C SER A 277 16.53 -4.39 11.22
N LEU A 278 16.41 -4.04 12.51
CA LEU A 278 17.46 -3.31 13.24
C LEU A 278 18.79 -4.08 13.30
N ARG A 279 18.74 -5.41 13.42
CA ARG A 279 19.97 -6.23 13.39
C ARG A 279 20.65 -6.28 12.02
N ARG A 280 19.94 -5.90 10.95
CA ARG A 280 20.47 -5.86 9.57
C ARG A 280 20.91 -4.46 9.13
N SER A 281 20.73 -3.45 9.99
CA SER A 281 21.13 -2.08 9.68
C SER A 281 22.58 -1.83 10.08
N ASP A 282 23.32 -1.16 9.20
CA ASP A 282 24.73 -0.77 9.43
C ASP A 282 24.84 0.53 10.27
N GLY A 283 23.98 0.68 11.28
CA GLY A 283 24.02 1.80 12.21
C GLY A 283 23.21 3.04 11.81
N ILE A 284 22.66 3.09 10.60
CA ILE A 284 21.74 4.15 10.15
C ILE A 284 20.33 3.58 10.04
N ALA A 285 19.42 4.11 10.86
CA ALA A 285 18.02 3.70 10.79
C ALA A 285 17.36 4.24 9.51
N ASP A 286 16.65 3.35 8.79
CA ASP A 286 15.82 3.79 7.68
C ASP A 286 14.53 4.48 8.16
N PRO A 287 13.86 5.29 7.32
CA PRO A 287 12.63 5.99 7.72
C PRO A 287 11.50 5.06 8.17
N TYR A 288 11.39 3.84 7.63
CA TYR A 288 10.36 2.88 8.04
C TYR A 288 10.66 2.27 9.41
N GLN A 289 11.96 2.04 9.74
CA GLN A 289 12.37 1.61 11.09
C GLN A 289 11.96 2.64 12.14
N LEU A 290 12.22 3.92 11.89
CA LEU A 290 11.86 5.00 12.83
C LEU A 290 10.34 5.11 12.99
N GLN A 291 9.58 5.05 11.90
CA GLN A 291 8.13 5.07 11.95
C GLN A 291 7.55 3.81 12.64
N ALA A 292 8.12 2.63 12.39
CA ALA A 292 7.74 1.39 13.06
C ALA A 292 8.05 1.44 14.57
N ALA A 293 9.19 2.03 14.95
CA ALA A 293 9.53 2.25 16.36
C ALA A 293 8.54 3.19 17.06
N ILE A 294 8.14 4.28 16.41
CA ILE A 294 7.08 5.17 16.92
C ILE A 294 5.76 4.41 17.10
N ALA A 295 5.35 3.62 16.09
CA ALA A 295 4.14 2.82 16.20
C ALA A 295 4.23 1.75 17.32
N MET A 296 5.42 1.22 17.58
CA MET A 296 5.67 0.27 18.67
C MET A 296 5.57 0.93 20.04
N GLU A 297 6.03 2.20 20.20
CA GLU A 297 5.85 2.94 21.46
C GLU A 297 4.36 3.06 21.82
N HIS A 298 3.50 3.32 20.85
CA HIS A 298 2.06 3.30 21.07
C HIS A 298 1.52 1.89 21.39
N ALA A 299 2.04 0.85 20.72
CA ALA A 299 1.54 -0.51 20.84
C ALA A 299 1.90 -1.18 22.17
N ARG A 300 3.07 -0.87 22.73
CA ARG A 300 3.55 -1.46 24.00
C ARG A 300 2.96 -0.78 25.24
N ALA A 301 2.50 0.47 25.14
CA ALA A 301 1.90 1.18 26.25
C ALA A 301 0.55 0.54 26.62
N THR A 302 0.30 0.35 27.91
CA THR A 302 -0.94 -0.27 28.44
C THR A 302 -2.13 0.70 28.37
N SER A 303 -1.86 1.99 28.45
CA SER A 303 -2.85 3.07 28.27
C SER A 303 -2.23 4.24 27.48
N TYR A 304 -3.06 5.21 27.07
CA TYR A 304 -2.57 6.42 26.42
C TYR A 304 -1.61 7.22 27.31
N ARG A 305 -1.86 7.22 28.62
CA ARG A 305 -1.05 7.94 29.61
C ARG A 305 0.33 7.31 29.81
N ASP A 306 0.43 5.99 29.60
CA ASP A 306 1.68 5.24 29.75
C ASP A 306 2.57 5.30 28.49
N THR A 307 2.13 6.02 27.46
CA THR A 307 2.91 6.18 26.22
C THR A 307 4.16 7.01 26.48
N ASP A 308 5.33 6.51 26.08
CA ASP A 308 6.60 7.23 26.20
C ASP A 308 6.71 8.34 25.14
N TRP A 309 6.07 9.47 25.45
CA TRP A 309 6.08 10.63 24.57
C TRP A 309 7.48 11.25 24.38
N ALA A 310 8.36 11.11 25.36
CA ALA A 310 9.73 11.60 25.24
C ALA A 310 10.52 10.80 24.21
N GLU A 311 10.37 9.47 24.21
CA GLU A 311 10.97 8.60 23.21
C GLU A 311 10.36 8.84 21.81
N ILE A 312 9.05 9.05 21.71
CA ILE A 312 8.38 9.40 20.44
C ILE A 312 8.91 10.73 19.89
N VAL A 313 9.11 11.75 20.71
CA VAL A 313 9.72 13.04 20.29
C VAL A 313 11.14 12.82 19.77
N ARG A 314 11.94 11.98 20.45
CA ARG A 314 13.30 11.63 20.03
C ARG A 314 13.29 10.94 18.67
N LEU A 315 12.42 9.93 18.47
CA LEU A 315 12.29 9.20 17.20
C LEU A 315 11.82 10.11 16.07
N TYR A 316 10.83 10.99 16.29
CA TYR A 316 10.43 11.97 15.28
C TYR A 316 11.53 13.00 14.97
N THR A 317 12.38 13.35 15.92
CA THR A 317 13.52 14.21 15.67
C THR A 317 14.47 13.57 14.70
N LEU A 318 14.86 12.30 14.93
CA LEU A 318 15.67 11.52 13.98
C LEU A 318 14.97 11.36 12.62
N LEU A 319 13.66 11.07 12.63
CA LEU A 319 12.90 10.92 11.38
C LEU A 319 12.87 12.21 10.56
N THR A 320 12.79 13.38 11.20
CA THR A 320 12.83 14.66 10.49
C THR A 320 14.22 15.00 9.93
N GLU A 321 15.28 14.43 10.47
CA GLU A 321 16.65 14.55 9.95
C GLU A 321 16.86 13.65 8.71
N VAL A 322 16.45 12.37 8.78
CA VAL A 322 16.67 11.40 7.68
C VAL A 322 15.63 11.48 6.55
N ALA A 323 14.41 11.93 6.88
CA ALA A 323 13.28 12.06 5.94
C ALA A 323 12.50 13.36 6.22
N PRO A 324 13.07 14.54 5.92
CA PRO A 324 12.44 15.82 6.18
C PRO A 324 11.13 15.95 5.40
N SER A 325 10.01 16.18 6.12
CA SER A 325 8.71 16.46 5.53
C SER A 325 7.86 17.33 6.47
N PRO A 326 6.93 18.16 5.96
CA PRO A 326 5.98 18.88 6.78
C PRO A 326 5.16 17.94 7.67
N ALA A 327 4.73 16.79 7.16
CA ALA A 327 3.95 15.81 7.90
C ALA A 327 4.71 15.25 9.12
N ASN A 328 6.00 14.91 8.98
CA ASN A 328 6.82 14.45 10.11
C ASN A 328 7.02 15.55 11.16
N ARG A 329 7.16 16.81 10.73
CA ARG A 329 7.27 17.96 11.64
C ARG A 329 5.96 18.22 12.40
N VAL A 330 4.81 18.10 11.72
CA VAL A 330 3.47 18.20 12.36
C VAL A 330 3.29 17.08 13.39
N ALA A 331 3.60 15.84 13.02
CA ALA A 331 3.49 14.69 13.91
C ALA A 331 4.43 14.82 15.14
N ARG A 332 5.66 15.35 14.95
CA ARG A 332 6.56 15.70 16.05
C ARG A 332 5.96 16.75 16.97
N ALA A 333 5.30 17.78 16.42
CA ALA A 333 4.66 18.84 17.22
C ALA A 333 3.52 18.28 18.07
N VAL A 334 2.75 17.30 17.58
CA VAL A 334 1.76 16.57 18.37
C VAL A 334 2.43 15.85 19.54
N ALA A 335 3.51 15.09 19.30
CA ALA A 335 4.22 14.40 20.37
C ALA A 335 4.81 15.37 21.41
N ILE A 336 5.31 16.54 21.00
CA ILE A 336 5.75 17.60 21.90
C ILE A 336 4.57 18.15 22.74
N ALA A 337 3.39 18.29 22.12
CA ALA A 337 2.20 18.73 22.83
C ALA A 337 1.75 17.74 23.90
N GLU A 338 1.84 16.43 23.62
CA GLU A 338 1.53 15.38 24.59
C GLU A 338 2.55 15.33 25.75
N MET A 339 3.82 15.54 25.42
CA MET A 339 4.91 15.55 26.42
C MET A 339 4.92 16.82 27.28
N SER A 340 4.67 17.99 26.68
CA SER A 340 4.99 19.29 27.30
C SER A 340 3.83 20.31 27.28
N GLY A 341 2.64 19.87 26.90
CA GLY A 341 1.42 20.66 26.81
C GLY A 341 1.18 21.33 25.47
N PRO A 342 -0.09 21.70 25.18
CA PRO A 342 -0.53 22.19 23.87
C PRO A 342 0.23 23.44 23.40
N ALA A 343 0.57 24.39 24.33
CA ALA A 343 1.34 25.58 24.00
C ALA A 343 2.73 25.26 23.42
N ALA A 344 3.38 24.17 23.86
CA ALA A 344 4.67 23.73 23.33
C ALA A 344 4.50 23.17 21.89
N GLY A 345 3.44 22.40 21.65
CA GLY A 345 3.08 21.92 20.32
C GLY A 345 2.77 23.05 19.34
N LEU A 346 1.99 24.06 19.76
CA LEU A 346 1.69 25.24 18.95
C LEU A 346 2.94 25.99 18.53
N ARG A 347 3.92 26.16 19.45
CA ARG A 347 5.23 26.76 19.13
C ARG A 347 5.98 25.91 18.08
N ALA A 348 5.93 24.59 18.20
CA ALA A 348 6.57 23.69 17.24
C ALA A 348 5.92 23.70 15.85
N LEU A 349 4.69 24.19 15.71
CA LEU A 349 3.98 24.36 14.44
C LEU A 349 4.21 25.75 13.79
N SER A 350 4.85 26.70 14.46
CA SER A 350 4.83 28.12 14.05
C SER A 350 5.47 28.40 12.68
N ASP A 351 6.48 27.61 12.31
CA ASP A 351 7.28 27.78 11.10
C ASP A 351 7.04 26.66 10.07
N ILE A 352 5.91 25.94 10.19
CA ILE A 352 5.50 24.90 9.25
C ILE A 352 4.40 25.44 8.33
N ASP A 353 4.60 25.28 7.02
CA ASP A 353 3.52 25.46 6.07
C ASP A 353 2.53 24.29 6.21
N LEU A 354 1.34 24.59 6.71
CA LEU A 354 0.35 23.60 7.11
C LEU A 354 -0.58 23.25 5.95
N ASP A 355 -0.66 21.95 5.66
CA ASP A 355 -1.75 21.41 4.85
C ASP A 355 -3.05 21.28 5.67
N HIS A 356 -4.11 20.79 5.06
CA HIS A 356 -5.42 20.59 5.71
C HIS A 356 -5.35 19.72 6.99
N ARG A 357 -4.38 18.80 7.10
CA ARG A 357 -4.18 17.97 8.30
C ARG A 357 -3.44 18.75 9.37
N GLY A 358 -2.44 19.50 8.98
CA GLY A 358 -1.73 20.39 9.89
C GLY A 358 -2.64 21.45 10.51
N HIS A 359 -3.58 22.02 9.72
CA HIS A 359 -4.61 22.93 10.22
C HIS A 359 -5.52 22.25 11.25
N ALA A 360 -5.94 20.98 11.04
CA ALA A 360 -6.73 20.25 12.03
C ALA A 360 -5.96 20.03 13.34
N VAL A 361 -4.69 19.63 13.27
CA VAL A 361 -3.82 19.49 14.45
C VAL A 361 -3.71 20.82 15.20
N ARG A 362 -3.45 21.91 14.48
CA ARG A 362 -3.36 23.24 15.11
C ARG A 362 -4.66 23.64 15.81
N ALA A 363 -5.82 23.33 15.18
CA ALA A 363 -7.13 23.60 15.74
C ALA A 363 -7.36 22.85 17.06
N GLU A 364 -7.05 21.57 17.10
CA GLU A 364 -7.19 20.76 18.32
C GLU A 364 -6.28 21.27 19.45
N LEU A 365 -5.04 21.66 19.16
CA LEU A 365 -4.14 22.22 20.15
C LEU A 365 -4.65 23.58 20.67
N LEU A 366 -5.20 24.44 19.82
CA LEU A 366 -5.82 25.70 20.20
C LEU A 366 -7.05 25.48 21.08
N ALA A 367 -7.89 24.50 20.74
CA ALA A 367 -9.06 24.17 21.57
C ALA A 367 -8.65 23.68 22.98
N ARG A 368 -7.58 22.88 23.07
CA ARG A 368 -7.00 22.42 24.35
C ARG A 368 -6.43 23.58 25.19
N GLU A 369 -6.07 24.71 24.58
CA GLU A 369 -5.67 25.98 25.26
C GLU A 369 -6.89 26.87 25.55
N GLY A 370 -8.13 26.44 25.22
CA GLY A 370 -9.32 27.27 25.40
C GLY A 370 -9.48 28.39 24.35
N ARG A 371 -8.68 28.40 23.30
CA ARG A 371 -8.68 29.42 22.22
C ARG A 371 -9.67 29.02 21.13
N PHE A 372 -10.96 28.86 21.48
CA PHE A 372 -11.98 28.27 20.61
C PHE A 372 -12.22 29.04 19.30
N ALA A 373 -12.18 30.39 19.34
CA ALA A 373 -12.38 31.18 18.11
C ALA A 373 -11.32 30.86 17.05
N GLU A 374 -10.06 30.79 17.46
CA GLU A 374 -8.94 30.46 16.57
C GLU A 374 -8.97 28.98 16.18
N ALA A 375 -9.41 28.09 17.09
CA ALA A 375 -9.58 26.67 16.80
C ALA A 375 -10.61 26.46 15.69
N ILE A 376 -11.75 27.16 15.74
CA ILE A 376 -12.81 27.11 14.70
C ILE A 376 -12.28 27.59 13.35
N GLU A 377 -11.50 28.68 13.32
CA GLU A 377 -10.89 29.18 12.08
C GLU A 377 -9.98 28.13 11.45
N GLN A 378 -9.06 27.55 12.24
CA GLN A 378 -8.13 26.53 11.77
C GLN A 378 -8.84 25.23 11.36
N MET A 379 -9.85 24.78 12.11
CA MET A 379 -10.62 23.60 11.75
C MET A 379 -11.44 23.82 10.46
N SER A 380 -11.96 25.04 10.27
CA SER A 380 -12.66 25.40 9.02
C SER A 380 -11.72 25.41 7.83
N ALA A 381 -10.50 25.92 7.97
CA ALA A 381 -9.45 25.83 6.94
C ALA A 381 -9.10 24.38 6.61
N SER A 382 -9.12 23.48 7.60
CA SER A 382 -8.85 22.08 7.40
C SER A 382 -9.88 21.33 6.54
N LEU A 383 -11.10 21.86 6.41
CA LEU A 383 -12.15 21.28 5.57
C LEU A 383 -11.95 21.53 4.06
N ALA A 384 -11.05 22.42 3.66
CA ALA A 384 -10.75 22.71 2.26
C ALA A 384 -9.94 21.59 1.56
N GLY A 385 -9.36 20.65 2.31
CA GLY A 385 -8.58 19.55 1.76
C GLY A 385 -9.42 18.33 1.37
N PRO A 386 -8.79 17.35 0.72
CA PRO A 386 -9.43 16.09 0.37
C PRO A 386 -9.65 15.23 1.62
N LEU A 387 -10.90 14.93 1.94
CA LEU A 387 -11.32 14.21 3.15
C LEU A 387 -12.38 13.15 2.81
N SER A 388 -12.41 12.06 3.59
CA SER A 388 -13.57 11.18 3.63
C SER A 388 -14.77 11.87 4.28
N THR A 389 -15.97 11.38 3.99
CA THR A 389 -17.21 11.92 4.61
C THR A 389 -17.13 11.81 6.14
N ALA A 390 -16.71 10.65 6.66
CA ALA A 390 -16.57 10.42 8.10
C ALA A 390 -15.61 11.42 8.77
N GLU A 391 -14.49 11.75 8.13
CA GLU A 391 -13.53 12.73 8.66
C GLU A 391 -14.07 14.16 8.58
N ALA A 392 -14.74 14.52 7.47
CA ALA A 392 -15.34 15.83 7.30
C ALA A 392 -16.45 16.07 8.33
N ASP A 393 -17.30 15.07 8.58
CA ASP A 393 -18.38 15.16 9.56
C ASP A 393 -17.83 15.25 10.99
N HIS A 394 -16.79 14.49 11.32
CA HIS A 394 -16.09 14.62 12.60
C HIS A 394 -15.55 16.04 12.82
N ARG A 395 -14.87 16.63 11.83
CA ARG A 395 -14.36 18.00 11.91
C ARG A 395 -15.48 19.04 12.07
N ARG A 396 -16.61 18.86 11.37
CA ARG A 396 -17.79 19.74 11.54
C ARG A 396 -18.40 19.61 12.94
N ALA A 397 -18.44 18.40 13.49
CA ALA A 397 -18.91 18.16 14.85
C ALA A 397 -18.03 18.89 15.89
N LEU A 398 -16.72 18.87 15.73
CA LEU A 398 -15.78 19.60 16.59
C LEU A 398 -16.00 21.12 16.50
N ILE A 399 -16.21 21.68 15.30
CA ILE A 399 -16.56 23.10 15.13
C ILE A 399 -17.85 23.44 15.88
N ALA A 400 -18.88 22.63 15.76
CA ALA A 400 -20.14 22.83 16.45
C ALA A 400 -19.98 22.77 17.98
N GLN A 401 -19.17 21.83 18.48
CA GLN A 401 -18.87 21.70 19.91
C GLN A 401 -18.14 22.91 20.48
N TRP A 402 -17.24 23.53 19.71
CA TRP A 402 -16.47 24.70 20.14
C TRP A 402 -17.21 26.04 19.95
N THR A 403 -18.31 26.03 19.18
CA THR A 403 -19.13 27.22 18.97
C THR A 403 -20.00 27.48 20.21
N PRO A 404 -19.92 28.65 20.84
CA PRO A 404 -20.76 28.96 21.97
C PRO A 404 -22.24 28.96 21.57
N PRO A 405 -23.15 28.50 22.44
CA PRO A 405 -24.58 28.53 22.12
C PRO A 405 -25.01 29.99 21.83
N THR A 406 -25.70 30.17 20.73
CA THR A 406 -26.31 31.46 20.35
C THR A 406 -27.31 31.81 21.44
N MET A 407 -27.03 32.88 22.19
CA MET A 407 -27.97 33.44 23.17
C MET A 407 -29.17 34.08 22.47
#